data_31492d7f3b23a9e1927fb91eda15f653
#
_entry.id   31492d7f3b23a9e1927fb91eda15f653
#
_cell.length_a   1.000
_cell.length_b   1.000
_cell.length_c   1.000
_cell.angle_alpha   90.00
_cell.angle_beta   90.00
_cell.angle_gamma   90.00
#
_symmetry.space_group_name_H-M   'P 1'
#
loop_
_entity.id
_entity.type
_entity.pdbx_description
1 polymer ?
#
loop_
_entity_poly.entity_id
_entity_poly.type
_entity_poly.pdbx_seq_one_letter_code
_entity_poly.pdbx_strand_id
1 'polypeptide(L)'
;MKASSAALPADDSILVEAPITNEQSEVPWYLSKFYWWAYLHPNAVRFFDRPWMINLILLGNYRRLGQAALAELGSVRDERLLQVACVYGDLTSQLAGRLEGNASLDVVDIAQIQLDNLQSKLPAGLPVHLRRENATHLSYADGHFDKTLLFFLLHEQPADVRRATLAEALRVTRPGGKLVIVDYHGPRRLNPVRYFMTAVLKTLEPFAMDLWRNEIADYLPTPARSLPMSKRTSFADLYQIVCIET
;
A
#
# COMPACT_ATOMS: atom_id res chain seq x y z
N MET A 1 61.13 -12.18 23.22
CA MET A 1 59.84 -12.82 23.27
C MET A 1 58.83 -11.81 22.69
N LYS A 2 58.40 -12.05 21.46
CA LYS A 2 57.40 -11.21 20.77
C LYS A 2 56.06 -11.95 20.83
N ALA A 3 55.06 -11.35 21.46
CA ALA A 3 53.71 -11.86 21.47
C ALA A 3 53.06 -11.53 20.12
N SER A 4 52.62 -12.56 19.42
CA SER A 4 51.84 -12.47 18.20
C SER A 4 50.37 -12.26 18.57
N SER A 5 49.81 -11.12 18.16
CA SER A 5 48.39 -10.86 18.23
C SER A 5 47.75 -11.45 16.98
N ALA A 6 46.97 -12.51 17.15
CA ALA A 6 46.13 -13.04 16.08
C ALA A 6 44.84 -12.23 16.02
N ALA A 7 44.60 -11.54 14.89
CA ALA A 7 43.37 -10.93 14.54
C ALA A 7 42.33 -12.02 14.11
N LEU A 8 41.13 -11.96 14.67
CA LEU A 8 40.00 -12.78 14.26
C LEU A 8 39.52 -12.31 12.86
N PRO A 9 39.11 -13.20 11.96
CA PRO A 9 38.55 -12.81 10.68
C PRO A 9 37.15 -12.21 10.89
N ALA A 10 36.88 -11.09 10.23
CA ALA A 10 35.56 -10.52 10.10
C ALA A 10 34.68 -11.50 9.30
N ASP A 11 33.57 -11.88 9.90
CA ASP A 11 32.54 -12.67 9.25
C ASP A 11 31.76 -11.75 8.30
N ASP A 12 32.17 -11.68 7.04
CA ASP A 12 31.42 -11.11 5.91
C ASP A 12 30.36 -12.13 5.49
N SER A 13 29.36 -12.34 6.32
CA SER A 13 28.15 -13.04 5.88
C SER A 13 27.39 -12.14 4.90
N ILE A 14 27.76 -12.22 3.63
CA ILE A 14 26.98 -11.73 2.50
C ILE A 14 25.62 -12.42 2.60
N LEU A 15 24.59 -11.65 2.99
CA LEU A 15 23.21 -12.08 2.85
C LEU A 15 22.95 -12.29 1.36
N VAL A 16 23.06 -13.55 0.91
CA VAL A 16 22.64 -13.96 -0.43
C VAL A 16 21.12 -13.81 -0.46
N GLU A 17 20.64 -12.72 -1.04
CA GLU A 17 19.23 -12.57 -1.36
C GLU A 17 18.82 -13.76 -2.23
N ALA A 18 17.75 -14.47 -1.80
CA ALA A 18 17.19 -15.57 -2.57
C ALA A 18 16.81 -15.04 -3.96
N PRO A 19 17.09 -15.78 -5.06
CA PRO A 19 16.74 -15.31 -6.39
C PRO A 19 15.23 -15.13 -6.50
N ILE A 20 14.80 -13.90 -6.85
CA ILE A 20 13.40 -13.58 -7.14
C ILE A 20 12.95 -14.50 -8.26
N THR A 21 11.98 -15.37 -8.00
CA THR A 21 11.41 -16.25 -9.02
C THR A 21 10.69 -15.40 -10.08
N ASN A 22 10.75 -15.79 -11.34
CA ASN A 22 10.25 -15.01 -12.48
C ASN A 22 8.76 -14.64 -12.36
N GLU A 23 7.94 -15.46 -11.67
CA GLU A 23 6.52 -15.19 -11.40
C GLU A 23 6.27 -14.01 -10.45
N GLN A 24 7.21 -13.68 -9.56
CA GLN A 24 7.08 -12.57 -8.61
C GLN A 24 7.32 -11.20 -9.25
N SER A 25 7.94 -11.16 -10.42
CA SER A 25 8.33 -9.91 -11.10
C SER A 25 7.46 -9.57 -12.32
N GLU A 26 6.55 -10.43 -12.74
CA GLU A 26 5.67 -10.16 -13.86
C GLU A 26 4.51 -9.24 -13.47
N VAL A 27 4.29 -8.21 -14.31
CA VAL A 27 3.15 -7.28 -14.14
C VAL A 27 1.85 -8.07 -14.28
N PRO A 28 0.96 -8.05 -13.29
CA PRO A 28 -0.30 -8.77 -13.33
C PRO A 28 -1.14 -8.42 -14.56
N TRP A 29 -1.83 -9.41 -15.11
CA TRP A 29 -2.62 -9.27 -16.34
C TRP A 29 -3.66 -8.14 -16.28
N TYR A 30 -4.27 -7.88 -15.12
CA TYR A 30 -5.27 -6.83 -14.96
C TYR A 30 -4.64 -5.44 -15.04
N LEU A 31 -3.41 -5.24 -14.53
CA LEU A 31 -2.68 -3.96 -14.67
C LEU A 31 -2.32 -3.70 -16.14
N SER A 32 -1.78 -4.70 -16.84
CA SER A 32 -1.45 -4.56 -18.25
C SER A 32 -2.68 -4.39 -19.14
N LYS A 33 -3.82 -4.97 -18.79
CA LYS A 33 -5.05 -4.91 -19.60
C LYS A 33 -5.86 -3.64 -19.37
N PHE A 34 -6.03 -3.22 -18.10
CA PHE A 34 -6.96 -2.14 -17.75
C PHE A 34 -6.27 -0.86 -17.33
N TYR A 35 -5.05 -0.94 -16.77
CA TYR A 35 -4.40 0.18 -16.08
C TYR A 35 -3.06 0.60 -16.70
N TRP A 36 -2.63 -0.04 -17.82
CA TRP A 36 -1.35 0.28 -18.46
C TRP A 36 -1.20 1.77 -18.76
N TRP A 37 -2.27 2.41 -19.21
CA TRP A 37 -2.32 3.82 -19.58
C TRP A 37 -2.15 4.75 -18.37
N ALA A 38 -2.50 4.33 -17.18
CA ALA A 38 -2.36 5.13 -15.95
C ALA A 38 -1.05 4.83 -15.21
N TYR A 39 -0.66 3.56 -15.08
CA TYR A 39 0.41 3.14 -14.16
C TYR A 39 1.70 2.67 -14.83
N LEU A 40 1.68 2.29 -16.11
CA LEU A 40 2.86 1.71 -16.78
C LEU A 40 3.46 2.64 -17.84
N HIS A 41 2.80 3.73 -18.20
CA HIS A 41 3.31 4.65 -19.21
C HIS A 41 3.98 5.88 -18.57
N PRO A 42 5.25 6.23 -18.91
CA PRO A 42 6.00 7.30 -18.24
C PRO A 42 5.31 8.66 -18.21
N ASN A 43 4.68 9.05 -19.32
CA ASN A 43 3.98 10.33 -19.40
C ASN A 43 2.69 10.34 -18.56
N ALA A 44 2.04 9.19 -18.44
CA ALA A 44 0.84 9.05 -17.63
C ALA A 44 1.19 9.15 -16.13
N VAL A 45 2.22 8.43 -15.69
CA VAL A 45 2.71 8.51 -14.30
C VAL A 45 3.00 9.96 -13.91
N ARG A 46 3.75 10.71 -14.73
CA ARG A 46 4.03 12.13 -14.49
C ARG A 46 2.79 13.02 -14.52
N PHE A 47 1.78 12.67 -15.32
CA PHE A 47 0.54 13.44 -15.43
C PHE A 47 -0.37 13.19 -14.22
N PHE A 48 -0.57 11.93 -13.87
CA PHE A 48 -1.45 11.54 -12.75
C PHE A 48 -0.85 11.87 -11.38
N ASP A 49 0.48 11.94 -11.25
CA ASP A 49 1.15 12.32 -10.02
C ASP A 49 1.05 13.81 -9.66
N ARG A 50 0.45 14.63 -10.52
CA ARG A 50 0.24 16.05 -10.23
C ARG A 50 -0.78 16.24 -9.12
N PRO A 51 -0.51 17.05 -8.08
CA PRO A 51 -1.40 17.19 -6.93
C PRO A 51 -2.83 17.60 -7.28
N TRP A 52 -3.00 18.45 -8.30
CA TRP A 52 -4.34 18.86 -8.73
C TRP A 52 -5.10 17.72 -9.41
N MET A 53 -4.42 16.84 -10.14
CA MET A 53 -5.03 15.70 -10.83
C MET A 53 -5.54 14.67 -9.82
N ILE A 54 -4.70 14.29 -8.84
CA ILE A 54 -5.09 13.37 -7.77
C ILE A 54 -6.27 13.94 -6.99
N ASN A 55 -6.20 15.23 -6.68
CA ASN A 55 -7.29 15.90 -5.98
C ASN A 55 -8.58 15.91 -6.80
N LEU A 56 -8.50 16.07 -8.12
CA LEU A 56 -9.64 15.97 -9.03
C LEU A 56 -10.22 14.55 -9.03
N ILE A 57 -9.39 13.52 -9.20
CA ILE A 57 -9.80 12.09 -9.20
C ILE A 57 -10.53 11.75 -7.89
N LEU A 58 -10.02 12.22 -6.77
CA LEU A 58 -10.61 11.97 -5.45
C LEU A 58 -11.60 13.06 -4.99
N LEU A 59 -12.15 13.82 -5.95
CA LEU A 59 -13.19 14.83 -5.70
C LEU A 59 -12.83 15.80 -4.54
N GLY A 60 -11.58 16.24 -4.48
CA GLY A 60 -11.10 17.15 -3.44
C GLY A 60 -10.74 16.50 -2.10
N ASN A 61 -10.80 15.17 -1.99
CA ASN A 61 -10.63 14.48 -0.70
C ASN A 61 -9.21 13.90 -0.47
N TYR A 62 -8.27 14.01 -1.40
CA TYR A 62 -6.95 13.39 -1.27
C TYR A 62 -6.27 13.70 0.06
N ARG A 63 -6.12 14.99 0.40
CA ARG A 63 -5.45 15.41 1.64
C ARG A 63 -6.16 14.90 2.89
N ARG A 64 -7.51 14.96 2.90
CA ARG A 64 -8.31 14.49 4.04
C ARG A 64 -8.14 12.99 4.26
N LEU A 65 -8.14 12.21 3.19
CA LEU A 65 -7.97 10.75 3.26
C LEU A 65 -6.54 10.38 3.66
N GLY A 66 -5.53 11.06 3.09
CA GLY A 66 -4.14 10.87 3.48
C GLY A 66 -3.90 11.20 4.96
N GLN A 67 -4.41 12.34 5.44
CA GLN A 67 -4.32 12.70 6.86
C GLN A 67 -5.03 11.71 7.77
N ALA A 68 -6.18 11.18 7.33
CA ALA A 68 -6.90 10.16 8.08
C ALA A 68 -6.11 8.85 8.15
N ALA A 69 -5.48 8.40 7.05
CA ALA A 69 -4.60 7.24 7.04
C ALA A 69 -3.41 7.43 8.00
N LEU A 70 -2.76 8.58 7.93
CA LEU A 70 -1.63 8.93 8.80
C LEU A 70 -2.05 9.04 10.29
N ALA A 71 -3.26 9.48 10.57
CA ALA A 71 -3.80 9.52 11.94
C ALA A 71 -4.06 8.12 12.50
N GLU A 72 -4.55 7.18 11.66
CA GLU A 72 -4.74 5.78 12.07
C GLU A 72 -3.41 5.05 12.29
N LEU A 73 -2.38 5.36 11.51
CA LEU A 73 -1.03 4.84 11.76
C LEU A 73 -0.45 5.39 13.08
N GLY A 74 -0.84 6.62 13.49
CA GLY A 74 -0.44 7.22 14.75
C GLY A 74 1.06 7.53 14.82
N SER A 75 1.68 7.31 15.99
CA SER A 75 3.14 7.44 16.16
C SER A 75 3.85 6.33 15.38
N VAL A 76 4.99 6.68 14.81
CA VAL A 76 5.83 5.79 13.99
C VAL A 76 7.28 5.78 14.50
N ARG A 77 7.44 5.88 15.82
CA ARG A 77 8.75 5.84 16.49
C ARG A 77 9.20 4.38 16.70
N ASP A 78 10.41 4.09 16.25
CA ASP A 78 11.06 2.77 16.42
C ASP A 78 10.24 1.60 15.84
N GLU A 79 9.37 1.86 14.85
CA GLU A 79 8.49 0.88 14.22
C GLU A 79 8.89 0.62 12.76
N ARG A 80 8.64 -0.60 12.31
CA ARG A 80 8.78 -1.00 10.91
C ARG A 80 7.42 -0.92 10.23
N LEU A 81 7.34 -0.12 9.19
CA LEU A 81 6.12 0.10 8.44
C LEU A 81 6.23 -0.48 7.04
N LEU A 82 5.12 -1.00 6.53
CA LEU A 82 4.96 -1.39 5.14
C LEU A 82 3.88 -0.54 4.48
N GLN A 83 4.19 0.01 3.31
CA GLN A 83 3.19 0.53 2.40
C GLN A 83 3.11 -0.38 1.18
N VAL A 84 1.93 -0.95 0.92
CA VAL A 84 1.69 -1.82 -0.24
C VAL A 84 1.12 -0.98 -1.37
N ALA A 85 1.82 -0.95 -2.47
CA ALA A 85 1.70 -0.10 -3.66
C ALA A 85 2.14 1.36 -3.44
N CYS A 86 2.78 1.90 -4.46
CA CYS A 86 3.07 3.33 -4.54
C CYS A 86 1.78 4.12 -4.72
N VAL A 87 1.74 5.30 -4.12
CA VAL A 87 0.60 6.21 -4.21
C VAL A 87 1.04 7.46 -4.96
N TYR A 88 0.21 7.92 -5.88
CA TYR A 88 0.41 9.24 -6.47
C TYR A 88 0.28 10.34 -5.39
N GLY A 89 1.00 11.43 -5.59
CA GLY A 89 1.04 12.56 -4.67
C GLY A 89 2.12 12.42 -3.60
N ASP A 90 1.84 12.95 -2.42
CA ASP A 90 2.83 13.17 -1.37
C ASP A 90 2.61 12.35 -0.08
N LEU A 91 1.64 11.42 -0.07
CA LEU A 91 1.32 10.63 1.12
C LEU A 91 2.55 9.87 1.65
N THR A 92 3.27 9.16 0.78
CA THR A 92 4.47 8.40 1.16
C THR A 92 5.55 9.32 1.71
N SER A 93 5.77 10.49 1.09
CA SER A 93 6.73 11.49 1.58
C SER A 93 6.31 12.06 2.95
N GLN A 94 5.00 12.28 3.17
CA GLN A 94 4.49 12.70 4.48
C GLN A 94 4.66 11.62 5.54
N LEU A 95 4.43 10.34 5.20
CA LEU A 95 4.67 9.21 6.10
C LEU A 95 6.14 9.08 6.44
N ALA A 96 7.01 9.13 5.42
CA ALA A 96 8.46 9.08 5.60
C ALA A 96 8.99 10.22 6.48
N GLY A 97 8.42 11.42 6.36
CA GLY A 97 8.76 12.57 7.22
C GLY A 97 8.32 12.43 8.68
N ARG A 98 7.54 11.41 9.05
CA ARG A 98 7.11 11.13 10.42
C ARG A 98 7.93 10.04 11.11
N LEU A 99 8.84 9.37 10.37
CA LEU A 99 9.68 8.33 10.94
C LEU A 99 10.61 8.92 12.00
N GLU A 100 10.61 8.33 13.19
CA GLU A 100 11.42 8.78 14.33
C GLU A 100 12.17 7.59 14.94
N GLY A 101 13.32 7.89 15.56
CA GLY A 101 14.17 6.88 16.18
C GLY A 101 14.74 5.91 15.15
N ASN A 102 14.53 4.61 15.37
CA ASN A 102 14.95 3.53 14.46
C ASN A 102 13.81 3.07 13.52
N ALA A 103 12.79 3.91 13.31
CA ALA A 103 11.68 3.55 12.43
C ALA A 103 12.15 3.45 10.98
N SER A 104 11.52 2.54 10.22
CA SER A 104 11.74 2.37 8.78
C SER A 104 10.43 2.19 8.04
N LEU A 105 10.43 2.54 6.75
CA LEU A 105 9.31 2.37 5.85
C LEU A 105 9.75 1.57 4.63
N ASP A 106 9.17 0.40 4.46
CA ASP A 106 9.28 -0.34 3.22
C ASP A 106 8.07 -0.02 2.32
N VAL A 107 8.34 0.27 1.05
CA VAL A 107 7.29 0.48 0.04
C VAL A 107 7.49 -0.53 -1.07
N VAL A 108 6.46 -1.32 -1.33
CA VAL A 108 6.48 -2.33 -2.39
C VAL A 108 5.55 -1.96 -3.52
N ASP A 109 5.98 -2.19 -4.76
CA ASP A 109 5.15 -2.04 -5.94
C ASP A 109 5.63 -3.00 -7.03
N ILE A 110 4.71 -3.53 -7.83
CA ILE A 110 5.05 -4.42 -8.95
C ILE A 110 5.60 -3.63 -10.15
N ALA A 111 5.22 -2.38 -10.30
CA ALA A 111 5.61 -1.52 -11.40
C ALA A 111 6.87 -0.71 -11.07
N GLN A 112 8.01 -1.06 -11.66
CA GLN A 112 9.28 -0.35 -11.44
C GLN A 112 9.17 1.16 -11.67
N ILE A 113 8.42 1.56 -12.67
CA ILE A 113 8.22 2.99 -12.98
C ILE A 113 7.56 3.78 -11.84
N GLN A 114 6.71 3.13 -11.03
CA GLN A 114 6.09 3.76 -9.85
C GLN A 114 7.12 3.94 -8.73
N LEU A 115 7.99 2.95 -8.53
CA LEU A 115 9.09 3.03 -7.57
C LEU A 115 10.08 4.14 -7.97
N ASP A 116 10.46 4.21 -9.25
CA ASP A 116 11.33 5.25 -9.78
C ASP A 116 10.73 6.65 -9.60
N ASN A 117 9.43 6.80 -9.88
CA ASN A 117 8.71 8.04 -9.64
C ASN A 117 8.69 8.42 -8.16
N LEU A 118 8.41 7.48 -7.27
CA LEU A 118 8.45 7.70 -5.82
C LEU A 118 9.85 8.06 -5.36
N GLN A 119 10.88 7.34 -5.80
CA GLN A 119 12.28 7.62 -5.45
C GLN A 119 12.67 9.07 -5.78
N SER A 120 12.19 9.60 -6.91
CA SER A 120 12.48 10.98 -7.32
C SER A 120 11.86 12.05 -6.40
N LYS A 121 10.87 11.68 -5.59
CA LYS A 121 10.14 12.58 -4.67
C LYS A 121 10.61 12.47 -3.22
N LEU A 122 11.31 11.40 -2.87
CA LEU A 122 11.77 11.17 -1.51
C LEU A 122 13.05 11.97 -1.23
N PRO A 123 13.10 12.70 -0.10
CA PRO A 123 14.35 13.29 0.37
C PRO A 123 15.41 12.22 0.60
N ALA A 124 16.65 12.54 0.27
CA ALA A 124 17.78 11.65 0.53
C ALA A 124 17.99 11.42 2.04
N GLY A 125 18.42 10.22 2.41
CA GLY A 125 18.80 9.88 3.79
C GLY A 125 17.64 9.50 4.71
N LEU A 126 16.42 9.42 4.21
CA LEU A 126 15.31 8.84 4.98
C LEU A 126 15.40 7.30 4.99
N PRO A 127 15.02 6.63 6.09
CA PRO A 127 15.01 5.18 6.20
C PRO A 127 13.80 4.57 5.45
N VAL A 128 13.80 4.77 4.12
CA VAL A 128 12.76 4.26 3.20
C VAL A 128 13.38 3.30 2.22
N HIS A 129 12.82 2.09 2.12
CA HIS A 129 13.28 1.03 1.25
C HIS A 129 12.22 0.76 0.17
N LEU A 130 12.60 0.92 -1.10
CA LEU A 130 11.73 0.66 -2.23
C LEU A 130 12.05 -0.73 -2.80
N ARG A 131 11.03 -1.59 -2.92
CA ARG A 131 11.19 -2.95 -3.42
C ARG A 131 10.17 -3.27 -4.50
N ARG A 132 10.63 -3.91 -5.57
CA ARG A 132 9.75 -4.41 -6.61
C ARG A 132 9.20 -5.77 -6.21
N GLU A 133 7.97 -5.83 -5.72
CA GLU A 133 7.32 -7.06 -5.26
C GLU A 133 5.85 -7.10 -5.66
N ASN A 134 5.31 -8.31 -5.73
CA ASN A 134 3.89 -8.54 -5.94
C ASN A 134 3.16 -8.55 -4.58
N ALA A 135 2.16 -7.70 -4.42
CA ALA A 135 1.35 -7.60 -3.19
C ALA A 135 0.67 -8.91 -2.77
N THR A 136 0.51 -9.88 -3.69
CA THR A 136 -0.08 -11.20 -3.41
C THR A 136 0.93 -12.21 -2.89
N HIS A 137 2.21 -11.88 -2.90
CA HIS A 137 3.29 -12.75 -2.43
C HIS A 137 4.51 -11.89 -2.04
N LEU A 138 4.56 -11.49 -0.78
CA LEU A 138 5.61 -10.64 -0.24
C LEU A 138 6.79 -11.48 0.28
N SER A 139 8.01 -11.04 0.03
CA SER A 139 9.24 -11.75 0.45
C SER A 139 9.54 -11.68 1.94
N TYR A 140 8.76 -10.92 2.70
CA TYR A 140 8.95 -10.72 4.13
C TYR A 140 8.45 -11.90 4.97
N ALA A 141 9.09 -12.11 6.11
CA ALA A 141 8.66 -13.08 7.11
C ALA A 141 7.31 -12.70 7.74
N ASP A 142 6.63 -13.68 8.34
CA ASP A 142 5.42 -13.45 9.12
C ASP A 142 5.70 -12.47 10.26
N GLY A 143 4.78 -11.51 10.46
CA GLY A 143 4.90 -10.54 11.53
C GLY A 143 6.10 -9.59 11.44
N HIS A 144 6.63 -9.36 10.24
CA HIS A 144 7.80 -8.51 10.04
C HIS A 144 7.55 -7.04 10.37
N PHE A 145 6.35 -6.52 10.12
CA PHE A 145 5.99 -5.11 10.27
C PHE A 145 5.08 -4.85 11.46
N ASP A 146 5.27 -3.70 12.09
CA ASP A 146 4.39 -3.21 13.15
C ASP A 146 3.07 -2.69 12.57
N LYS A 147 3.14 -2.03 11.41
CA LYS A 147 1.98 -1.44 10.73
C LYS A 147 2.10 -1.59 9.23
N THR A 148 0.96 -1.86 8.60
CA THR A 148 0.85 -1.97 7.14
C THR A 148 -0.23 -1.02 6.62
N LEU A 149 0.06 -0.32 5.52
CA LEU A 149 -0.85 0.63 4.86
C LEU A 149 -1.17 0.16 3.44
N LEU A 150 -2.46 0.04 3.14
CA LEU A 150 -3.01 -0.04 1.78
C LEU A 150 -3.82 1.22 1.51
N PHE A 151 -3.42 2.00 0.50
CA PHE A 151 -4.08 3.26 0.18
C PHE A 151 -4.48 3.28 -1.29
N PHE A 152 -5.76 3.13 -1.58
CA PHE A 152 -6.32 3.07 -2.93
C PHE A 152 -5.69 1.98 -3.81
N LEU A 153 -5.61 0.75 -3.29
CA LEU A 153 -5.09 -0.41 -4.00
C LEU A 153 -6.16 -1.45 -4.34
N LEU A 154 -7.06 -1.72 -3.38
CA LEU A 154 -7.94 -2.89 -3.48
C LEU A 154 -9.01 -2.74 -4.57
N HIS A 155 -9.41 -1.51 -4.91
CA HIS A 155 -10.42 -1.25 -5.95
C HIS A 155 -9.92 -1.61 -7.37
N GLU A 156 -8.60 -1.63 -7.58
CA GLU A 156 -7.98 -1.98 -8.85
C GLU A 156 -7.86 -3.49 -9.06
N GLN A 157 -8.01 -4.27 -8.00
CA GLN A 157 -7.71 -5.70 -7.98
C GLN A 157 -8.97 -6.56 -8.21
N PRO A 158 -8.88 -7.62 -9.03
CA PRO A 158 -9.87 -8.70 -9.03
C PRO A 158 -10.05 -9.32 -7.64
N ALA A 159 -11.19 -9.95 -7.39
CA ALA A 159 -11.57 -10.43 -6.06
C ALA A 159 -10.59 -11.48 -5.46
N ASP A 160 -10.03 -12.34 -6.30
CA ASP A 160 -9.02 -13.34 -5.91
C ASP A 160 -7.69 -12.69 -5.54
N VAL A 161 -7.22 -11.73 -6.35
CA VAL A 161 -6.01 -10.95 -6.09
C VAL A 161 -6.17 -10.12 -4.81
N ARG A 162 -7.33 -9.49 -4.63
CA ARG A 162 -7.65 -8.72 -3.40
C ARG A 162 -7.59 -9.58 -2.15
N ARG A 163 -8.12 -10.82 -2.20
CA ARG A 163 -8.02 -11.77 -1.09
C ARG A 163 -6.57 -12.14 -0.78
N ALA A 164 -5.78 -12.43 -1.82
CA ALA A 164 -4.37 -12.77 -1.65
C ALA A 164 -3.57 -11.59 -1.09
N THR A 165 -3.78 -10.37 -1.59
CA THR A 165 -3.16 -9.14 -1.08
C THR A 165 -3.48 -8.91 0.39
N LEU A 166 -4.75 -9.05 0.79
CA LEU A 166 -5.16 -8.88 2.19
C LEU A 166 -4.59 -9.98 3.10
N ALA A 167 -4.51 -11.22 2.61
CA ALA A 167 -3.89 -12.32 3.35
C ALA A 167 -2.40 -12.07 3.59
N GLU A 168 -1.67 -11.60 2.58
CA GLU A 168 -0.26 -11.25 2.70
C GLU A 168 -0.03 -10.04 3.61
N ALA A 169 -0.83 -8.97 3.46
CA ALA A 169 -0.75 -7.80 4.33
C ALA A 169 -0.95 -8.18 5.82
N LEU A 170 -1.90 -9.08 6.11
CA LEU A 170 -2.12 -9.60 7.46
C LEU A 170 -0.95 -10.49 7.92
N ARG A 171 -0.44 -11.37 7.05
CA ARG A 171 0.67 -12.28 7.38
C ARG A 171 1.92 -11.53 7.80
N VAL A 172 2.27 -10.49 7.04
CA VAL A 172 3.49 -9.70 7.31
C VAL A 172 3.33 -8.69 8.45
N THR A 173 2.09 -8.39 8.88
CA THR A 173 1.83 -7.54 10.04
C THR A 173 1.88 -8.39 11.32
N ARG A 174 2.67 -7.97 12.31
CA ARG A 174 2.85 -8.74 13.55
C ARG A 174 1.56 -8.84 14.37
N PRO A 175 1.40 -9.86 15.21
CA PRO A 175 0.35 -9.87 16.24
C PRO A 175 0.44 -8.62 17.13
N GLY A 176 -0.71 -7.97 17.36
CA GLY A 176 -0.80 -6.68 18.04
C GLY A 176 -0.34 -5.49 17.18
N GLY A 177 -0.10 -5.72 15.90
CA GLY A 177 0.14 -4.68 14.90
C GLY A 177 -1.15 -4.10 14.32
N LYS A 178 -1.03 -3.28 13.29
CA LYS A 178 -2.18 -2.61 12.67
C LYS A 178 -2.11 -2.63 11.14
N LEU A 179 -3.20 -3.06 10.51
CA LEU A 179 -3.42 -2.92 9.08
C LEU A 179 -4.40 -1.79 8.84
N VAL A 180 -3.97 -0.76 8.10
CA VAL A 180 -4.79 0.41 7.73
C VAL A 180 -5.10 0.35 6.24
N ILE A 181 -6.38 0.43 5.89
CA ILE A 181 -6.87 0.37 4.52
C ILE A 181 -7.71 1.61 4.24
N VAL A 182 -7.39 2.33 3.17
CA VAL A 182 -8.21 3.45 2.66
C VAL A 182 -8.58 3.16 1.22
N ASP A 183 -9.88 3.12 0.91
CA ASP A 183 -10.34 2.80 -0.43
C ASP A 183 -11.77 3.30 -0.69
N TYR A 184 -12.29 3.06 -1.89
CA TYR A 184 -13.68 3.35 -2.24
C TYR A 184 -14.66 2.53 -1.40
N HIS A 185 -15.84 3.11 -1.21
CA HIS A 185 -17.00 2.48 -0.57
C HIS A 185 -18.28 2.87 -1.31
N GLY A 186 -19.34 2.09 -1.14
CA GLY A 186 -20.60 2.32 -1.82
C GLY A 186 -21.40 3.46 -1.20
N PRO A 187 -21.51 4.64 -1.86
CA PRO A 187 -22.33 5.75 -1.35
C PRO A 187 -23.79 5.36 -1.18
N ARG A 188 -24.50 6.04 -0.26
CA ARG A 188 -25.93 5.84 -0.03
C ARG A 188 -26.74 6.04 -1.31
N ARG A 189 -27.83 5.30 -1.46
CA ARG A 189 -28.66 5.33 -2.67
C ARG A 189 -29.20 6.73 -3.06
N LEU A 190 -29.45 7.58 -2.07
CA LEU A 190 -29.94 8.95 -2.29
C LEU A 190 -28.82 9.96 -2.56
N ASN A 191 -27.56 9.55 -2.53
CA ASN A 191 -26.43 10.44 -2.79
C ASN A 191 -26.23 10.62 -4.30
N PRO A 192 -26.31 11.85 -4.87
CA PRO A 192 -26.10 12.08 -6.29
C PRO A 192 -24.68 11.71 -6.76
N VAL A 193 -23.67 11.80 -5.89
CA VAL A 193 -22.29 11.37 -6.18
C VAL A 193 -22.23 9.89 -6.57
N ARG A 194 -23.15 9.06 -6.04
CA ARG A 194 -23.24 7.64 -6.40
C ARG A 194 -23.42 7.45 -7.90
N TYR A 195 -24.33 8.18 -8.51
CA TYR A 195 -24.67 8.02 -9.93
C TYR A 195 -23.53 8.48 -10.82
N PHE A 196 -22.93 9.61 -10.50
CA PHE A 196 -21.74 10.11 -11.20
C PHE A 196 -20.57 9.12 -11.09
N MET A 197 -20.21 8.71 -9.87
CA MET A 197 -19.12 7.79 -9.64
C MET A 197 -19.39 6.37 -10.19
N THR A 198 -20.66 5.95 -10.25
CA THR A 198 -21.02 4.69 -10.93
C THR A 198 -20.61 4.70 -12.39
N ALA A 199 -20.86 5.81 -13.10
CA ALA A 199 -20.46 5.93 -14.50
C ALA A 199 -18.94 5.96 -14.64
N VAL A 200 -18.23 6.72 -13.81
CA VAL A 200 -16.78 6.82 -13.82
C VAL A 200 -16.12 5.46 -13.52
N LEU A 201 -16.48 4.84 -12.39
CA LEU A 201 -15.86 3.60 -11.96
C LEU A 201 -16.18 2.42 -12.90
N LYS A 202 -17.40 2.30 -13.39
CA LYS A 202 -17.72 1.24 -14.38
C LYS A 202 -16.89 1.34 -15.66
N THR A 203 -16.48 2.54 -16.03
CA THR A 203 -15.73 2.77 -17.27
C THR A 203 -14.23 2.63 -17.07
N LEU A 204 -13.70 3.15 -15.96
CA LEU A 204 -12.27 3.26 -15.73
C LEU A 204 -11.74 2.22 -14.75
N GLU A 205 -12.59 1.73 -13.83
CA GLU A 205 -12.22 0.89 -12.68
C GLU A 205 -13.12 -0.34 -12.58
N PRO A 206 -12.93 -1.35 -13.44
CA PRO A 206 -13.86 -2.46 -13.59
C PRO A 206 -14.09 -3.27 -12.30
N PHE A 207 -13.12 -3.28 -11.39
CA PHE A 207 -13.19 -4.03 -10.12
C PHE A 207 -13.65 -3.19 -8.92
N ALA A 208 -13.69 -1.85 -9.04
CA ALA A 208 -14.05 -0.97 -7.93
C ALA A 208 -15.49 -1.16 -7.43
N MET A 209 -16.39 -1.55 -8.34
CA MET A 209 -17.79 -1.78 -7.99
C MET A 209 -18.02 -2.94 -7.03
N ASP A 210 -17.05 -3.84 -6.91
CA ASP A 210 -17.11 -4.93 -5.93
C ASP A 210 -16.98 -4.42 -4.49
N LEU A 211 -16.16 -3.37 -4.26
CA LEU A 211 -16.07 -2.71 -2.95
C LEU A 211 -17.34 -1.91 -2.58
N TRP A 212 -18.22 -1.66 -3.54
CA TRP A 212 -19.53 -1.05 -3.28
C TRP A 212 -20.60 -2.06 -2.87
N ARG A 213 -20.36 -3.34 -3.13
CA ARG A 213 -21.30 -4.45 -2.90
C ARG A 213 -20.91 -5.32 -1.72
N ASN A 214 -19.63 -5.40 -1.45
CA ASN A 214 -19.05 -6.27 -0.44
C ASN A 214 -18.22 -5.45 0.55
N GLU A 215 -18.17 -5.90 1.77
CA GLU A 215 -17.31 -5.31 2.79
C GLU A 215 -15.87 -5.82 2.64
N ILE A 216 -14.89 -5.04 3.13
CA ILE A 216 -13.48 -5.51 3.16
C ILE A 216 -13.36 -6.82 3.95
N ALA A 217 -14.14 -6.97 5.01
CA ALA A 217 -14.22 -8.20 5.81
C ALA A 217 -14.54 -9.46 4.99
N ASP A 218 -15.30 -9.34 3.89
CA ASP A 218 -15.66 -10.48 3.03
C ASP A 218 -14.48 -11.04 2.24
N TYR A 219 -13.43 -10.24 2.10
CA TYR A 219 -12.19 -10.63 1.42
C TYR A 219 -11.11 -11.14 2.36
N LEU A 220 -11.28 -10.99 3.68
CA LEU A 220 -10.31 -11.48 4.66
C LEU A 220 -10.32 -13.02 4.76
N PRO A 221 -9.17 -13.64 5.07
CA PRO A 221 -9.12 -15.03 5.49
C PRO A 221 -10.06 -15.29 6.66
N THR A 222 -10.67 -16.46 6.72
CA THR A 222 -11.68 -16.81 7.75
C THR A 222 -11.21 -16.53 9.18
N PRO A 223 -9.97 -16.89 9.60
CA PRO A 223 -9.51 -16.58 10.97
C PRO A 223 -9.43 -15.07 11.24
N ALA A 224 -9.08 -14.28 10.24
CA ALA A 224 -8.90 -12.83 10.40
C ALA A 224 -10.22 -12.04 10.45
N ARG A 225 -11.35 -12.65 10.11
CA ARG A 225 -12.68 -12.00 10.21
C ARG A 225 -13.13 -11.73 11.64
N SER A 226 -12.55 -12.42 12.60
CA SER A 226 -12.81 -12.22 14.04
C SER A 226 -11.90 -11.17 14.69
N LEU A 227 -10.92 -10.65 13.99
CA LEU A 227 -10.02 -9.62 14.51
C LEU A 227 -10.79 -8.32 14.80
N PRO A 228 -10.37 -7.55 15.82
CA PRO A 228 -10.92 -6.24 16.08
C PRO A 228 -10.78 -5.34 14.85
N MET A 229 -11.90 -4.84 14.37
CA MET A 229 -11.96 -4.01 13.17
C MET A 229 -12.78 -2.77 13.44
N SER A 230 -12.24 -1.62 13.09
CA SER A 230 -12.97 -0.35 13.02
C SER A 230 -13.11 0.11 11.58
N LYS A 231 -14.28 0.67 11.25
CA LYS A 231 -14.56 1.22 9.92
C LYS A 231 -15.18 2.60 10.06
N ARG A 232 -14.64 3.55 9.32
CA ARG A 232 -15.22 4.89 9.15
C ARG A 232 -15.41 5.17 7.67
N THR A 233 -16.49 5.85 7.33
CA THR A 233 -16.75 6.33 5.98
C THR A 233 -16.65 7.84 5.92
N SER A 234 -16.40 8.39 4.74
CA SER A 234 -16.29 9.83 4.51
C SER A 234 -16.83 10.22 3.14
N PHE A 235 -17.06 11.52 2.95
CA PHE A 235 -17.57 12.10 1.72
C PHE A 235 -18.85 11.39 1.23
N ALA A 236 -19.87 11.44 2.09
CA ALA A 236 -21.17 10.81 1.84
C ALA A 236 -21.08 9.31 1.52
N ASP A 237 -20.23 8.62 2.27
CA ASP A 237 -19.92 7.18 2.21
C ASP A 237 -19.18 6.72 0.93
N LEU A 238 -18.60 7.63 0.13
CA LEU A 238 -17.84 7.25 -1.06
C LEU A 238 -16.50 6.58 -0.72
N TYR A 239 -15.89 6.94 0.41
CA TYR A 239 -14.61 6.42 0.86
C TYR A 239 -14.73 5.76 2.22
N GLN A 240 -13.94 4.74 2.44
CA GLN A 240 -13.81 4.05 3.72
C GLN A 240 -12.38 4.06 4.22
N ILE A 241 -12.26 4.07 5.54
CA ILE A 241 -11.01 3.87 6.27
C ILE A 241 -11.28 2.71 7.21
N VAL A 242 -10.57 1.61 7.02
CA VAL A 242 -10.70 0.40 7.80
C VAL A 242 -9.39 0.14 8.52
N CYS A 243 -9.45 -0.08 9.83
CA CYS A 243 -8.31 -0.46 10.64
C CYS A 243 -8.58 -1.84 11.23
N ILE A 244 -7.61 -2.74 11.09
CA ILE A 244 -7.65 -4.10 11.63
C ILE A 244 -6.49 -4.20 12.62
N GLU A 245 -6.77 -4.60 13.84
CA GLU A 245 -5.78 -4.93 14.87
C GLU A 245 -5.48 -6.43 14.77
N THR A 246 -4.22 -6.77 14.43
CA THR A 246 -3.81 -8.16 14.14
C THR A 246 -3.43 -8.94 15.40
#